data_5021089a39e702e6f7e8536ce7f38bfc
#
_entry.id   5021089a39e702e6f7e8536ce7f38bfc
#
_cell.length_a   1.000
_cell.length_b   1.000
_cell.length_c   1.000
_cell.angle_alpha   90.00
_cell.angle_beta   90.00
_cell.angle_gamma   90.00
#
_symmetry.space_group_name_H-M   'P 1'
#
loop_
_entity.id
_entity.type
_entity.pdbx_description
1 polymer ?
#
loop_
_entity_poly.entity_id
_entity_poly.type
_entity_poly.pdbx_seq_one_letter_code
_entity_poly.pdbx_strand_id
1 'polypeptide(L)'
;MGSKDVDRLSNMPNEVLSEILSLMPTKLAVRTSILSKRWRYNWTLVTSIDIDVLPFHGVENCCAFVDRVLDLCKSTEIKLFRLRFSNLWVQESRMTKWINEALRRKVGEFEIQCGLLELPISFYTCKTLTKLRVENECQNEFMDWQTPFNLPCLKTLDIVVYRHPSLNAFKLIRGCPVLESLSLQFTGYNNDNEDIFSIPTLKRLKLIRKLKWRSCNKLVFIVPNLEDLCLDSRWCSPFEMEELPSLVSELSDGPLRKVVTIKHLELKSDDYLCWESIFQYLESCSQLEHLTIEKPRESDWIEPQTVPTCMLMNLKTIKFENCMGEKDDIQFLEYMLGNAEVLKRITITCKSGLMEKELQLCARLLKCPRTSKYCEINFVGKSFDSATS
;
A
#
# COMPACT_ATOMS: atom_id res chain seq x y z
N MET A 1 -10.47 39.25 37.81
CA MET A 1 -9.07 39.01 37.41
C MET A 1 -9.10 37.99 36.31
N GLY A 2 -9.04 38.40 35.04
CA GLY A 2 -9.00 37.48 33.89
C GLY A 2 -7.64 36.83 33.83
N SER A 3 -7.58 35.52 33.84
CA SER A 3 -6.37 34.77 33.49
C SER A 3 -5.98 35.18 32.07
N LYS A 4 -4.83 35.82 31.90
CA LYS A 4 -4.22 36.00 30.58
C LYS A 4 -3.93 34.58 30.10
N ASP A 5 -4.70 34.08 29.14
CA ASP A 5 -4.36 32.89 28.40
C ASP A 5 -2.97 33.13 27.80
N VAL A 6 -1.98 32.49 28.40
CA VAL A 6 -0.60 32.58 27.91
C VAL A 6 -0.56 31.82 26.60
N ASP A 7 -0.30 32.51 25.50
CA ASP A 7 -0.08 31.90 24.20
C ASP A 7 1.16 30.98 24.24
N ARG A 8 0.92 29.74 24.62
CA ARG A 8 1.97 28.73 24.84
C ARG A 8 2.64 28.34 23.52
N LEU A 9 1.88 28.34 22.40
CA LEU A 9 2.41 28.00 21.09
C LEU A 9 3.39 29.05 20.60
N SER A 10 3.06 30.34 20.72
CA SER A 10 3.98 31.41 20.31
C SER A 10 5.26 31.48 21.15
N ASN A 11 5.32 30.81 22.29
CA ASN A 11 6.53 30.76 23.13
C ASN A 11 7.45 29.57 22.83
N MET A 12 7.06 28.63 21.95
CA MET A 12 7.91 27.48 21.58
C MET A 12 9.13 27.89 20.76
N PRO A 13 10.26 27.18 20.84
CA PRO A 13 11.41 27.35 19.95
C PRO A 13 11.03 27.23 18.48
N ASN A 14 11.74 27.91 17.58
CA ASN A 14 11.44 27.89 16.13
C ASN A 14 11.59 26.49 15.54
N GLU A 15 12.51 25.70 16.07
CA GLU A 15 12.74 24.30 15.69
C GLU A 15 11.48 23.46 15.93
N VAL A 16 10.85 23.62 17.10
CA VAL A 16 9.61 22.90 17.45
C VAL A 16 8.46 23.37 16.56
N LEU A 17 8.35 24.68 16.32
CA LEU A 17 7.32 25.23 15.43
C LEU A 17 7.49 24.76 14.01
N SER A 18 8.71 24.69 13.48
CA SER A 18 8.98 24.19 12.15
C SER A 18 8.68 22.68 12.00
N GLU A 19 8.96 21.87 13.02
CA GLU A 19 8.57 20.45 13.04
C GLU A 19 7.05 20.29 13.04
N ILE A 20 6.31 21.04 13.86
CA ILE A 20 4.85 21.04 13.87
C ILE A 20 4.31 21.43 12.48
N LEU A 21 4.84 22.50 11.88
CA LEU A 21 4.43 22.94 10.55
C LEU A 21 4.78 21.93 9.46
N SER A 22 5.85 21.16 9.63
CA SER A 22 6.25 20.09 8.70
C SER A 22 5.29 18.89 8.70
N LEU A 23 4.44 18.74 9.72
CA LEU A 23 3.40 17.72 9.78
C LEU A 23 2.10 18.11 9.05
N MET A 24 2.02 19.35 8.56
CA MET A 24 0.82 19.91 7.93
C MET A 24 1.00 20.03 6.41
N PRO A 25 -0.08 19.94 5.62
CA PRO A 25 -0.03 20.35 4.23
C PRO A 25 0.58 21.77 4.09
N THR A 26 1.49 21.95 3.16
CA THR A 26 2.29 23.20 3.03
C THR A 26 1.42 24.45 2.89
N LYS A 27 0.27 24.35 2.20
CA LYS A 27 -0.67 25.48 2.08
C LYS A 27 -1.19 25.94 3.46
N LEU A 28 -1.47 25.00 4.37
CA LEU A 28 -1.91 25.32 5.73
C LEU A 28 -0.75 25.87 6.55
N ALA A 29 0.45 25.31 6.44
CA ALA A 29 1.65 25.83 7.10
C ALA A 29 1.92 27.30 6.68
N VAL A 30 1.83 27.62 5.40
CA VAL A 30 1.98 29.00 4.89
C VAL A 30 0.88 29.92 5.45
N ARG A 31 -0.38 29.43 5.55
CA ARG A 31 -1.47 30.21 6.12
C ARG A 31 -1.25 30.64 7.56
N THR A 32 -0.47 29.90 8.36
CA THR A 32 -0.15 30.29 9.75
C THR A 32 0.63 31.60 9.82
N SER A 33 1.23 32.05 8.72
CA SER A 33 1.97 33.33 8.64
C SER A 33 1.14 34.56 9.02
N ILE A 34 -0.19 34.46 8.98
CA ILE A 34 -1.11 35.56 9.36
C ILE A 34 -1.31 35.65 10.89
N LEU A 35 -0.98 34.65 11.66
CA LEU A 35 -1.25 34.56 13.09
C LEU A 35 -0.45 35.62 13.89
N SER A 36 0.83 35.78 13.58
CA SER A 36 1.67 36.83 14.20
C SER A 36 2.92 37.11 13.40
N LYS A 37 3.65 38.21 13.77
CA LYS A 37 4.95 38.52 13.15
C LYS A 37 5.96 37.41 13.30
N ARG A 38 5.91 36.63 14.36
CA ARG A 38 6.79 35.48 14.62
C ARG A 38 6.49 34.33 13.68
N TRP A 39 5.20 33.99 13.46
CA TRP A 39 4.77 32.92 12.58
C TRP A 39 5.01 33.19 11.08
N ARG A 40 5.20 34.48 10.75
CA ARG A 40 5.29 34.95 9.36
C ARG A 40 6.30 34.20 8.49
N TYR A 41 7.40 33.76 9.09
CA TYR A 41 8.50 33.10 8.37
C TYR A 41 8.81 31.68 8.85
N ASN A 42 8.15 31.17 9.89
CA ASN A 42 8.45 29.84 10.43
C ASN A 42 8.21 28.72 9.41
N TRP A 43 7.22 28.88 8.56
CA TRP A 43 6.94 27.93 7.50
C TRP A 43 8.10 27.81 6.48
N THR A 44 9.00 28.80 6.37
CA THR A 44 10.16 28.71 5.48
C THR A 44 11.23 27.75 5.98
N LEU A 45 11.11 27.27 7.21
CA LEU A 45 12.04 26.32 7.86
C LEU A 45 11.52 24.89 7.86
N VAL A 46 10.37 24.62 7.21
CA VAL A 46 9.80 23.29 7.14
C VAL A 46 10.72 22.32 6.38
N THR A 47 10.76 21.08 6.83
CA THR A 47 11.49 20.00 6.18
C THR A 47 10.57 19.09 5.34
N SER A 48 9.26 19.35 5.35
CA SER A 48 8.26 18.65 4.56
C SER A 48 7.54 19.62 3.64
N ILE A 49 7.53 19.33 2.34
CA ILE A 49 6.76 20.03 1.32
C ILE A 49 5.69 19.08 0.81
N ASP A 50 4.45 19.30 1.22
CA ASP A 50 3.26 18.52 0.86
C ASP A 50 2.22 19.43 0.22
N ILE A 51 2.06 19.31 -1.10
CA ILE A 51 1.19 20.18 -1.90
C ILE A 51 0.24 19.32 -2.72
N ASP A 52 -1.06 19.60 -2.56
CA ASP A 52 -2.14 19.03 -3.33
C ASP A 52 -2.78 20.11 -4.20
N VAL A 53 -3.13 19.79 -5.44
CA VAL A 53 -3.77 20.74 -6.35
C VAL A 53 -5.21 21.07 -5.98
N LEU A 54 -5.93 20.14 -5.34
CA LEU A 54 -7.37 20.27 -5.05
C LEU A 54 -7.76 21.55 -4.33
N PRO A 55 -6.98 22.05 -3.33
CA PRO A 55 -7.33 23.31 -2.66
C PRO A 55 -7.07 24.57 -3.49
N PHE A 56 -6.59 24.48 -4.74
CA PHE A 56 -6.28 25.63 -5.59
C PHE A 56 -7.32 25.81 -6.69
N HIS A 57 -7.55 27.06 -7.09
CA HIS A 57 -8.38 27.40 -8.24
C HIS A 57 -7.56 27.27 -9.54
N GLY A 58 -7.33 26.02 -9.97
CA GLY A 58 -6.59 25.70 -11.19
C GLY A 58 -5.11 25.34 -10.97
N VAL A 59 -4.57 24.62 -11.95
CA VAL A 59 -3.19 24.09 -11.93
C VAL A 59 -2.15 25.20 -11.85
N GLU A 60 -2.36 26.28 -12.61
CA GLU A 60 -1.38 27.38 -12.71
C GLU A 60 -1.18 28.08 -11.37
N ASN A 61 -2.26 28.29 -10.60
CA ASN A 61 -2.16 28.87 -9.25
C ASN A 61 -1.41 27.94 -8.30
N CYS A 62 -1.61 26.63 -8.43
CA CYS A 62 -0.85 25.63 -7.66
C CYS A 62 0.64 25.66 -8.06
N CYS A 63 0.93 25.68 -9.35
CA CYS A 63 2.31 25.75 -9.87
C CYS A 63 3.05 27.00 -9.37
N ALA A 64 2.40 28.16 -9.45
CA ALA A 64 2.96 29.41 -8.92
C ALA A 64 3.21 29.34 -7.41
N PHE A 65 2.32 28.64 -6.67
CA PHE A 65 2.52 28.41 -5.24
C PHE A 65 3.72 27.51 -4.97
N VAL A 66 3.89 26.40 -5.73
CA VAL A 66 5.05 25.51 -5.61
C VAL A 66 6.35 26.28 -5.88
N ASP A 67 6.40 27.04 -6.98
CA ASP A 67 7.56 27.89 -7.32
C ASP A 67 7.91 28.80 -6.13
N ARG A 68 6.90 29.50 -5.58
CA ARG A 68 7.11 30.44 -4.47
C ARG A 68 7.56 29.77 -3.18
N VAL A 69 7.02 28.59 -2.88
CA VAL A 69 7.40 27.80 -1.70
C VAL A 69 8.87 27.37 -1.82
N LEU A 70 9.29 26.83 -2.97
CA LEU A 70 10.67 26.40 -3.19
C LEU A 70 11.66 27.57 -3.14
N ASP A 71 11.29 28.74 -3.69
CA ASP A 71 12.13 29.94 -3.68
C ASP A 71 12.33 30.50 -2.25
N LEU A 72 11.31 30.37 -1.39
CA LEU A 72 11.33 30.95 -0.04
C LEU A 72 11.74 29.94 1.04
N CYS A 73 11.68 28.64 0.78
CA CYS A 73 12.08 27.60 1.72
C CYS A 73 13.59 27.70 2.00
N LYS A 74 13.95 27.82 3.28
CA LYS A 74 15.34 27.97 3.74
C LYS A 74 15.97 26.66 4.21
N SER A 75 15.17 25.59 4.33
CA SER A 75 15.68 24.29 4.79
C SER A 75 16.68 23.72 3.80
N THR A 76 17.82 23.31 4.30
CA THR A 76 18.91 22.68 3.53
C THR A 76 18.63 21.20 3.22
N GLU A 77 17.75 20.59 4.00
CA GLU A 77 17.33 19.21 3.84
C GLU A 77 15.81 19.11 3.81
N ILE A 78 15.28 18.30 2.90
CA ILE A 78 13.85 17.99 2.78
C ILE A 78 13.65 16.52 3.16
N LYS A 79 12.90 16.26 4.25
CA LYS A 79 12.54 14.92 4.64
C LYS A 79 11.51 14.32 3.68
N LEU A 80 10.46 15.10 3.37
CA LEU A 80 9.36 14.70 2.48
C LEU A 80 9.13 15.76 1.40
N PHE A 81 9.09 15.32 0.15
CA PHE A 81 8.62 16.13 -0.98
C PHE A 81 7.46 15.41 -1.66
N ARG A 82 6.25 15.95 -1.51
CA ARG A 82 5.02 15.36 -2.03
C ARG A 82 4.26 16.36 -2.89
N LEU A 83 3.99 15.97 -4.13
CA LEU A 83 3.20 16.75 -5.07
C LEU A 83 2.06 15.90 -5.63
N ARG A 84 0.81 16.32 -5.46
CA ARG A 84 -0.37 15.66 -5.98
C ARG A 84 -1.12 16.57 -6.95
N PHE A 85 -1.01 16.28 -8.24
CA PHE A 85 -1.67 16.96 -9.33
C PHE A 85 -2.82 16.17 -9.95
N SER A 86 -3.09 14.95 -9.45
CA SER A 86 -4.08 14.04 -10.05
C SER A 86 -3.83 13.89 -11.56
N ASN A 87 -4.86 13.84 -12.36
CA ASN A 87 -4.78 13.72 -13.83
C ASN A 87 -4.30 14.99 -14.56
N LEU A 88 -3.89 16.02 -13.82
CA LEU A 88 -3.56 17.30 -14.42
C LEU A 88 -2.13 17.30 -14.94
N TRP A 89 -1.96 17.95 -16.08
CA TRP A 89 -0.66 18.13 -16.71
C TRP A 89 0.06 19.35 -16.13
N VAL A 90 1.32 19.17 -15.81
CA VAL A 90 2.24 20.23 -15.40
C VAL A 90 3.35 20.33 -16.44
N GLN A 91 3.75 21.54 -16.79
CA GLN A 91 4.82 21.76 -17.76
C GLN A 91 6.12 21.07 -17.30
N GLU A 92 6.71 20.28 -18.19
CA GLU A 92 7.89 19.44 -17.92
C GLU A 92 9.06 20.24 -17.31
N SER A 93 9.35 21.41 -17.86
CA SER A 93 10.43 22.27 -17.36
C SER A 93 10.25 22.71 -15.90
N ARG A 94 9.00 22.94 -15.45
CA ARG A 94 8.69 23.23 -14.05
C ARG A 94 8.87 21.98 -13.19
N MET A 95 8.34 20.84 -13.63
CA MET A 95 8.47 19.58 -12.90
C MET A 95 9.94 19.23 -12.69
N THR A 96 10.75 19.30 -13.76
CA THR A 96 12.19 19.07 -13.71
C THR A 96 12.89 20.03 -12.73
N LYS A 97 12.53 21.33 -12.74
CA LYS A 97 13.06 22.32 -11.78
C LYS A 97 12.75 21.91 -10.34
N TRP A 98 11.52 21.56 -10.04
CA TRP A 98 11.09 21.18 -8.68
C TRP A 98 11.75 19.90 -8.18
N ILE A 99 11.84 18.87 -9.05
CA ILE A 99 12.52 17.63 -8.72
C ILE A 99 14.01 17.90 -8.45
N ASN A 100 14.69 18.65 -9.31
CA ASN A 100 16.11 18.98 -9.11
C ASN A 100 16.34 19.76 -7.81
N GLU A 101 15.42 20.66 -7.45
CA GLU A 101 15.52 21.39 -6.18
C GLU A 101 15.33 20.49 -4.96
N ALA A 102 14.39 19.55 -5.02
CA ALA A 102 14.22 18.53 -3.97
C ALA A 102 15.47 17.64 -3.82
N LEU A 103 16.04 17.20 -4.93
CA LEU A 103 17.29 16.40 -4.95
C LEU A 103 18.49 17.19 -4.38
N ARG A 104 18.63 18.47 -4.77
CA ARG A 104 19.66 19.36 -4.23
C ARG A 104 19.59 19.49 -2.71
N ARG A 105 18.37 19.43 -2.14
CA ARG A 105 18.09 19.46 -0.70
C ARG A 105 18.05 18.08 -0.06
N LYS A 106 18.67 17.09 -0.68
CA LYS A 106 18.86 15.73 -0.14
C LYS A 106 17.55 15.07 0.30
N VAL A 107 16.53 15.12 -0.56
CA VAL A 107 15.22 14.55 -0.24
C VAL A 107 15.31 13.07 0.20
N GLY A 108 14.60 12.74 1.30
CA GLY A 108 14.54 11.37 1.84
C GLY A 108 13.33 10.60 1.34
N GLU A 109 12.16 11.23 1.32
CA GLU A 109 10.91 10.65 0.83
C GLU A 109 10.36 11.51 -0.32
N PHE A 110 10.11 10.87 -1.45
CA PHE A 110 9.57 11.53 -2.63
C PHE A 110 8.27 10.87 -3.07
N GLU A 111 7.20 11.67 -3.20
CA GLU A 111 5.90 11.21 -3.65
C GLU A 111 5.38 12.14 -4.73
N ILE A 112 5.05 11.59 -5.90
CA ILE A 112 4.51 12.35 -7.01
C ILE A 112 3.32 11.64 -7.66
N GLN A 113 2.25 12.41 -7.84
CA GLN A 113 1.05 12.01 -8.57
C GLN A 113 0.78 13.06 -9.64
N CYS A 114 0.91 12.67 -10.91
CA CYS A 114 0.71 13.58 -12.04
C CYS A 114 0.35 12.82 -13.31
N GLY A 115 -0.17 13.56 -14.30
CA GLY A 115 -0.55 12.99 -15.58
C GLY A 115 0.62 12.49 -16.41
N LEU A 116 1.67 13.27 -16.55
CA LEU A 116 2.89 12.91 -17.28
C LEU A 116 4.11 13.21 -16.41
N LEU A 117 4.99 12.24 -16.27
CA LEU A 117 6.19 12.38 -15.44
C LEU A 117 7.45 12.05 -16.26
N GLU A 118 8.27 13.06 -16.47
CA GLU A 118 9.65 12.88 -16.91
C GLU A 118 10.58 13.14 -15.72
N LEU A 119 11.41 12.15 -15.41
CA LEU A 119 12.38 12.26 -14.33
C LEU A 119 13.70 12.83 -14.86
N PRO A 120 14.30 13.84 -14.22
CA PRO A 120 15.61 14.34 -14.61
C PRO A 120 16.70 13.29 -14.38
N ILE A 121 17.78 13.33 -15.16
CA ILE A 121 18.90 12.37 -15.08
C ILE A 121 19.46 12.26 -13.66
N SER A 122 19.50 13.36 -12.92
CA SER A 122 19.95 13.42 -11.52
C SER A 122 19.15 12.54 -10.57
N PHE A 123 17.88 12.22 -10.93
CA PHE A 123 17.01 11.36 -10.13
C PHE A 123 17.47 9.90 -10.17
N TYR A 124 18.00 9.45 -11.31
CA TYR A 124 18.37 8.04 -11.54
C TYR A 124 19.48 7.53 -10.61
N THR A 125 20.27 8.44 -10.03
CA THR A 125 21.42 8.10 -9.17
C THR A 125 21.34 8.75 -7.79
N CYS A 126 20.13 9.07 -7.32
CA CYS A 126 19.94 9.71 -6.02
C CYS A 126 20.34 8.78 -4.88
N LYS A 127 21.23 9.25 -4.00
CA LYS A 127 21.78 8.48 -2.86
C LYS A 127 21.09 8.77 -1.53
N THR A 128 20.14 9.70 -1.47
CA THR A 128 19.47 10.09 -0.22
C THR A 128 18.06 9.54 -0.12
N LEU A 129 17.47 9.12 -1.26
CA LEU A 129 16.10 8.68 -1.33
C LEU A 129 15.92 7.31 -0.66
N THR A 130 15.08 7.25 0.34
CA THR A 130 14.74 6.03 1.09
C THR A 130 13.34 5.51 0.77
N LYS A 131 12.43 6.42 0.38
CA LYS A 131 11.07 6.09 -0.02
C LYS A 131 10.67 6.85 -1.28
N LEU A 132 10.11 6.12 -2.22
CA LEU A 132 9.61 6.64 -3.49
C LEU A 132 8.19 6.16 -3.74
N ARG A 133 7.27 7.10 -4.00
CA ARG A 133 5.95 6.81 -4.55
C ARG A 133 5.77 7.56 -5.87
N VAL A 134 5.47 6.82 -6.91
CA VAL A 134 5.16 7.37 -8.23
C VAL A 134 3.78 6.88 -8.65
N GLU A 135 2.88 7.83 -8.90
CA GLU A 135 1.55 7.55 -9.42
C GLU A 135 1.36 8.32 -10.73
N ASN A 136 1.29 7.56 -11.83
CA ASN A 136 1.08 8.11 -13.16
C ASN A 136 -0.31 7.74 -13.66
N GLU A 137 -1.16 8.74 -13.77
CA GLU A 137 -2.56 8.57 -14.19
C GLU A 137 -2.76 8.71 -15.72
N CYS A 138 -1.72 9.09 -16.46
CA CYS A 138 -1.81 9.20 -17.92
C CYS A 138 -1.85 7.83 -18.59
N GLN A 139 -2.69 7.77 -19.62
CA GLN A 139 -2.84 6.59 -20.47
C GLN A 139 -1.68 6.40 -21.46
N ASN A 140 -0.74 7.34 -21.51
CA ASN A 140 0.43 7.26 -22.36
C ASN A 140 1.54 6.49 -21.66
N GLU A 141 2.34 5.80 -22.43
CA GLU A 141 3.50 5.06 -21.94
C GLU A 141 4.40 5.97 -21.11
N PHE A 142 4.93 5.45 -19.99
CA PHE A 142 6.09 6.07 -19.37
C PHE A 142 7.14 6.26 -20.44
N MET A 143 7.67 7.45 -20.61
CA MET A 143 8.74 7.67 -21.55
C MET A 143 9.86 6.66 -21.33
N ASP A 144 10.45 6.16 -22.42
CA ASP A 144 11.52 5.17 -22.34
C ASP A 144 12.74 5.77 -21.60
N TRP A 145 12.85 5.46 -20.35
CA TRP A 145 14.00 5.85 -19.53
C TRP A 145 15.23 5.04 -19.96
N GLN A 146 16.00 5.61 -20.83
CA GLN A 146 17.18 4.95 -21.38
C GLN A 146 18.30 4.74 -20.35
N THR A 147 18.31 5.53 -19.28
CA THR A 147 19.32 5.46 -18.23
C THR A 147 18.91 4.46 -17.15
N PRO A 148 19.77 3.51 -16.77
CA PRO A 148 19.50 2.60 -15.68
C PRO A 148 19.43 3.34 -14.35
N PHE A 149 18.48 2.92 -13.47
CA PHE A 149 18.39 3.43 -12.11
C PHE A 149 19.47 2.82 -11.20
N ASN A 150 19.97 3.63 -10.29
CA ASN A 150 20.82 3.21 -9.18
C ASN A 150 20.46 4.01 -7.94
N LEU A 151 19.49 3.49 -7.17
CA LEU A 151 18.95 4.09 -5.94
C LEU A 151 19.40 3.26 -4.73
N PRO A 152 20.66 3.39 -4.29
CA PRO A 152 21.29 2.46 -3.35
C PRO A 152 20.70 2.52 -1.94
N CYS A 153 19.94 3.55 -1.60
CA CYS A 153 19.32 3.73 -0.28
C CYS A 153 17.82 3.51 -0.28
N LEU A 154 17.19 3.19 -1.44
CA LEU A 154 15.75 3.07 -1.55
C LEU A 154 15.26 1.77 -0.90
N LYS A 155 14.49 1.92 0.17
CA LYS A 155 13.90 0.82 0.94
C LYS A 155 12.43 0.58 0.63
N THR A 156 11.71 1.62 0.26
CA THR A 156 10.27 1.52 -0.02
C THR A 156 9.97 2.10 -1.38
N LEU A 157 9.34 1.31 -2.23
CA LEU A 157 8.93 1.68 -3.57
C LEU A 157 7.43 1.39 -3.76
N ASP A 158 6.67 2.43 -4.11
CA ASP A 158 5.24 2.33 -4.42
C ASP A 158 5.01 2.89 -5.83
N ILE A 159 4.62 2.03 -6.75
CA ILE A 159 4.39 2.37 -8.15
C ILE A 159 2.93 2.12 -8.49
N VAL A 160 2.24 3.17 -8.95
CA VAL A 160 0.87 3.10 -9.44
C VAL A 160 0.85 3.48 -10.91
N VAL A 161 0.46 2.53 -11.77
CA VAL A 161 0.40 2.70 -13.23
C VAL A 161 -0.99 2.33 -13.73
N TYR A 162 -1.65 3.23 -14.45
CA TYR A 162 -3.03 3.02 -14.91
C TYR A 162 -3.15 2.23 -16.23
N ARG A 163 -2.05 1.82 -16.84
CA ARG A 163 -2.00 0.89 -17.99
C ARG A 163 -0.91 -0.16 -17.80
N HIS A 164 -0.16 -0.48 -18.85
CA HIS A 164 0.93 -1.44 -18.79
C HIS A 164 2.03 -0.93 -17.83
N PRO A 165 2.53 -1.77 -16.92
CA PRO A 165 3.80 -1.47 -16.31
C PRO A 165 4.80 -1.43 -17.47
N SER A 166 5.25 -0.23 -17.79
CA SER A 166 6.27 -0.07 -18.80
C SER A 166 7.54 -0.78 -18.35
N LEU A 167 8.37 -1.19 -19.29
CA LEU A 167 9.74 -1.66 -19.04
C LEU A 167 10.49 -0.76 -18.02
N ASN A 168 10.08 0.49 -17.89
CA ASN A 168 10.66 1.48 -17.00
C ASN A 168 10.34 1.26 -15.51
N ALA A 169 9.10 0.84 -15.17
CA ALA A 169 8.78 0.46 -13.79
C ALA A 169 9.67 -0.72 -13.34
N PHE A 170 9.94 -1.65 -14.25
CA PHE A 170 10.81 -2.80 -13.99
C PHE A 170 12.29 -2.42 -13.93
N LYS A 171 12.75 -1.48 -14.78
CA LYS A 171 14.10 -0.91 -14.69
C LYS A 171 14.30 -0.23 -13.32
N LEU A 172 13.28 0.49 -12.82
CA LEU A 172 13.31 1.13 -11.51
C LEU A 172 13.45 0.10 -10.38
N ILE A 173 12.64 -0.96 -10.38
CA ILE A 173 12.72 -2.01 -9.37
C ILE A 173 14.12 -2.66 -9.36
N ARG A 174 14.66 -2.99 -10.52
CA ARG A 174 16.01 -3.57 -10.66
C ARG A 174 17.13 -2.64 -10.17
N GLY A 175 16.88 -1.33 -10.17
CA GLY A 175 17.83 -0.31 -9.69
C GLY A 175 17.85 -0.10 -8.17
N CYS A 176 17.12 -0.90 -7.37
CA CYS A 176 16.95 -0.71 -5.94
C CYS A 176 17.52 -1.89 -5.13
N PRO A 177 18.85 -1.98 -4.89
CA PRO A 177 19.50 -3.16 -4.32
C PRO A 177 19.13 -3.46 -2.85
N VAL A 178 18.62 -2.48 -2.11
CA VAL A 178 18.25 -2.61 -0.67
C VAL A 178 16.74 -2.53 -0.44
N LEU A 179 15.93 -2.84 -1.45
CA LEU A 179 14.50 -2.70 -1.39
C LEU A 179 13.88 -3.69 -0.38
N GLU A 180 13.18 -3.15 0.62
CA GLU A 180 12.52 -3.93 1.68
C GLU A 180 11.00 -4.01 1.48
N SER A 181 10.40 -3.02 0.81
CA SER A 181 8.95 -2.95 0.58
C SER A 181 8.66 -2.51 -0.84
N LEU A 182 7.89 -3.32 -1.56
CA LEU A 182 7.42 -3.04 -2.92
C LEU A 182 5.89 -3.07 -2.96
N SER A 183 5.29 -1.98 -3.42
CA SER A 183 3.88 -1.91 -3.80
C SER A 183 3.80 -1.63 -5.30
N LEU A 184 3.17 -2.53 -6.04
CA LEU A 184 2.99 -2.40 -7.49
C LEU A 184 1.51 -2.49 -7.82
N GLN A 185 0.96 -1.38 -8.31
CA GLN A 185 -0.41 -1.30 -8.79
C GLN A 185 -0.44 -1.01 -10.28
N PHE A 186 -1.18 -1.84 -11.04
CA PHE A 186 -1.33 -1.66 -12.48
C PHE A 186 -2.70 -2.14 -12.97
N THR A 187 -3.10 -1.69 -14.17
CA THR A 187 -4.43 -2.02 -14.72
C THR A 187 -4.40 -3.09 -15.81
N GLY A 188 -3.26 -3.33 -16.43
CA GLY A 188 -3.08 -4.35 -17.46
C GLY A 188 -1.62 -4.62 -17.69
N TYR A 189 -1.30 -5.82 -18.08
CA TYR A 189 0.05 -6.23 -18.45
C TYR A 189 -0.05 -7.06 -19.73
N ASN A 190 0.68 -6.67 -20.74
CA ASN A 190 0.77 -7.39 -22.00
C ASN A 190 2.22 -7.33 -22.50
N ASN A 191 2.99 -8.33 -22.14
CA ASN A 191 4.34 -8.53 -22.64
C ASN A 191 4.48 -10.01 -23.00
N ASP A 192 5.03 -10.34 -24.14
CA ASP A 192 5.21 -11.71 -24.58
C ASP A 192 6.38 -12.43 -23.87
N ASN A 193 7.08 -11.72 -22.98
CA ASN A 193 8.22 -12.24 -22.24
C ASN A 193 7.93 -12.42 -20.75
N GLU A 194 8.53 -13.42 -20.14
CA GLU A 194 8.55 -13.61 -18.69
C GLU A 194 9.48 -12.57 -18.04
N ASP A 195 8.97 -11.81 -17.05
CA ASP A 195 9.77 -10.88 -16.27
C ASP A 195 10.10 -11.47 -14.89
N ILE A 196 11.38 -11.69 -14.65
CA ILE A 196 11.90 -12.27 -13.40
C ILE A 196 12.52 -11.17 -12.54
N PHE A 197 12.11 -11.09 -11.28
CA PHE A 197 12.63 -10.17 -10.27
C PHE A 197 13.24 -10.94 -9.11
N SER A 198 14.56 -10.82 -8.94
CA SER A 198 15.26 -11.33 -7.76
C SER A 198 15.51 -10.18 -6.80
N ILE A 199 14.78 -10.17 -5.66
CA ILE A 199 14.87 -9.11 -4.64
C ILE A 199 15.03 -9.78 -3.27
N PRO A 200 16.25 -10.24 -2.93
CA PRO A 200 16.47 -10.99 -1.70
C PRO A 200 16.26 -10.18 -0.42
N THR A 201 16.28 -8.85 -0.50
CA THR A 201 16.04 -7.95 0.63
C THR A 201 14.57 -7.67 0.90
N LEU A 202 13.67 -8.10 -0.01
CA LEU A 202 12.25 -7.78 0.07
C LEU A 202 11.57 -8.52 1.22
N LYS A 203 10.89 -7.77 2.08
CA LYS A 203 10.11 -8.27 3.22
C LYS A 203 8.61 -8.11 3.00
N ARG A 204 8.20 -7.06 2.28
CA ARG A 204 6.79 -6.74 2.04
C ARG A 204 6.53 -6.58 0.55
N LEU A 205 5.58 -7.33 0.03
CA LEU A 205 5.12 -7.26 -1.36
C LEU A 205 3.62 -7.01 -1.40
N LYS A 206 3.22 -5.95 -2.09
CA LYS A 206 1.82 -5.65 -2.36
C LYS A 206 1.61 -5.57 -3.87
N LEU A 207 0.74 -6.43 -4.38
CA LEU A 207 0.37 -6.46 -5.80
C LEU A 207 -1.11 -6.14 -5.94
N ILE A 208 -1.41 -5.10 -6.73
CA ILE A 208 -2.76 -4.62 -7.00
C ILE A 208 -3.00 -4.61 -8.50
N ARG A 209 -4.02 -5.33 -8.96
CA ARG A 209 -4.41 -5.35 -10.37
C ARG A 209 -5.86 -4.90 -10.53
N LYS A 210 -6.13 -3.88 -11.34
CA LYS A 210 -7.45 -3.22 -11.41
C LYS A 210 -8.35 -3.63 -12.57
N LEU A 211 -7.91 -4.38 -13.60
CA LEU A 211 -8.72 -4.72 -14.77
C LEU A 211 -8.63 -6.20 -15.18
N LYS A 212 -9.77 -6.69 -15.75
CA LYS A 212 -9.90 -8.02 -16.33
C LYS A 212 -9.25 -8.06 -17.72
N TRP A 213 -8.09 -8.67 -17.86
CA TRP A 213 -7.53 -8.99 -19.18
C TRP A 213 -7.25 -10.49 -19.27
N ARG A 214 -7.60 -11.09 -20.40
CA ARG A 214 -7.48 -12.54 -20.64
C ARG A 214 -6.06 -13.00 -20.95
N SER A 215 -5.10 -12.10 -21.07
CA SER A 215 -3.71 -12.43 -21.35
C SER A 215 -2.86 -12.03 -20.16
N CYS A 216 -2.29 -13.00 -19.48
CA CYS A 216 -1.40 -12.80 -18.35
C CYS A 216 -0.01 -13.25 -18.77
N ASN A 217 0.90 -12.31 -18.83
CA ASN A 217 2.30 -12.64 -18.91
C ASN A 217 2.83 -12.92 -17.52
N LYS A 218 3.82 -13.78 -17.47
CA LYS A 218 4.31 -14.34 -16.22
C LYS A 218 5.26 -13.37 -15.53
N LEU A 219 4.84 -12.84 -14.35
CA LEU A 219 5.72 -12.11 -13.43
C LEU A 219 6.24 -13.09 -12.38
N VAL A 220 7.54 -13.27 -12.32
CA VAL A 220 8.19 -14.15 -11.35
C VAL A 220 8.98 -13.31 -10.35
N PHE A 221 8.66 -13.45 -9.07
CA PHE A 221 9.41 -12.83 -7.99
C PHE A 221 10.20 -13.88 -7.19
N ILE A 222 11.52 -13.72 -7.13
CA ILE A 222 12.41 -14.51 -6.27
C ILE A 222 12.69 -13.69 -5.02
N VAL A 223 11.90 -13.96 -3.95
CA VAL A 223 11.86 -13.14 -2.73
C VAL A 223 11.95 -14.01 -1.47
N PRO A 224 13.11 -14.65 -1.20
CA PRO A 224 13.28 -15.67 -0.18
C PRO A 224 13.00 -15.19 1.26
N ASN A 225 12.99 -13.89 1.50
CA ASN A 225 12.80 -13.29 2.82
C ASN A 225 11.45 -12.55 2.95
N LEU A 226 10.47 -12.89 2.10
CA LEU A 226 9.16 -12.27 2.12
C LEU A 226 8.39 -12.68 3.38
N GLU A 227 7.96 -11.70 4.18
CA GLU A 227 7.18 -11.89 5.40
C GLU A 227 5.71 -11.45 5.23
N ASP A 228 5.49 -10.37 4.47
CA ASP A 228 4.16 -9.78 4.27
C ASP A 228 3.79 -9.82 2.78
N LEU A 229 2.69 -10.50 2.46
CA LEU A 229 2.13 -10.56 1.11
C LEU A 229 0.71 -10.02 1.10
N CYS A 230 0.46 -8.98 0.29
CA CYS A 230 -0.87 -8.44 0.02
C CYS A 230 -1.20 -8.58 -1.46
N LEU A 231 -2.26 -9.31 -1.76
CA LEU A 231 -2.78 -9.50 -3.11
C LEU A 231 -4.19 -8.88 -3.20
N ASP A 232 -4.36 -7.93 -4.11
CA ASP A 232 -5.66 -7.30 -4.35
C ASP A 232 -6.31 -7.89 -5.61
N SER A 233 -7.43 -8.47 -5.40
CA SER A 233 -8.59 -8.87 -6.20
C SER A 233 -8.41 -9.72 -7.46
N ARG A 234 -7.39 -9.58 -8.28
CA ARG A 234 -7.42 -10.17 -9.64
C ARG A 234 -6.28 -11.14 -9.93
N TRP A 235 -5.46 -11.35 -8.91
CA TRP A 235 -4.40 -12.33 -8.91
C TRP A 235 -4.84 -13.70 -8.39
N CYS A 236 -6.09 -13.82 -7.96
CA CYS A 236 -6.59 -14.98 -7.24
C CYS A 236 -7.31 -16.01 -8.11
N SER A 237 -7.15 -15.99 -9.43
CA SER A 237 -7.59 -17.10 -10.25
C SER A 237 -6.58 -18.27 -10.12
N PRO A 238 -7.02 -19.52 -10.10
CA PRO A 238 -6.12 -20.68 -10.03
C PRO A 238 -5.05 -20.68 -11.15
N PHE A 239 -5.34 -20.11 -12.31
CA PHE A 239 -4.39 -19.96 -13.41
C PHE A 239 -3.31 -18.89 -13.16
N GLU A 240 -3.62 -17.87 -12.34
CA GLU A 240 -2.69 -16.79 -11.99
C GLU A 240 -1.81 -17.16 -10.79
N MET A 241 -2.15 -18.19 -10.05
CA MET A 241 -1.34 -18.71 -8.94
C MET A 241 -0.13 -19.51 -9.40
N GLU A 242 -0.14 -20.07 -10.60
CA GLU A 242 1.05 -20.64 -11.25
C GLU A 242 2.06 -19.54 -11.62
N GLU A 243 1.61 -18.30 -11.72
CA GLU A 243 2.39 -17.10 -12.06
C GLU A 243 2.89 -16.33 -10.83
N LEU A 244 2.42 -16.66 -9.62
CA LEU A 244 2.98 -16.11 -8.40
C LEU A 244 4.37 -16.68 -8.13
N PRO A 245 5.22 -15.92 -7.42
CA PRO A 245 6.63 -16.18 -7.34
C PRO A 245 6.94 -17.64 -7.03
N SER A 246 7.41 -18.35 -8.02
CA SER A 246 8.12 -19.59 -7.75
C SER A 246 9.36 -19.20 -6.95
N LEU A 247 9.31 -19.37 -5.64
CA LEU A 247 10.54 -19.53 -4.86
C LEU A 247 11.29 -20.69 -5.51
N VAL A 248 12.32 -20.35 -6.26
CA VAL A 248 13.13 -21.33 -6.98
C VAL A 248 13.78 -22.24 -5.95
N SER A 249 13.26 -23.44 -5.82
CA SER A 249 14.08 -24.62 -5.64
C SER A 249 13.88 -25.44 -6.90
N GLU A 250 14.95 -25.75 -7.56
CA GLU A 250 15.00 -26.69 -8.67
C GLU A 250 14.33 -28.01 -8.27
N LEU A 251 13.50 -28.54 -9.18
CA LEU A 251 12.90 -29.89 -9.15
C LEU A 251 11.69 -30.08 -8.22
N SER A 252 10.49 -29.85 -8.77
CA SER A 252 9.40 -30.85 -8.74
C SER A 252 8.11 -30.26 -9.33
N ASP A 253 7.48 -31.06 -10.19
CA ASP A 253 6.15 -30.82 -10.75
C ASP A 253 5.09 -30.80 -9.65
N GLY A 254 4.46 -29.64 -9.40
CA GLY A 254 3.35 -29.52 -8.47
C GLY A 254 2.86 -28.09 -8.34
N PRO A 255 1.54 -27.87 -8.17
CA PRO A 255 0.96 -26.55 -8.04
C PRO A 255 1.42 -25.91 -6.72
N LEU A 256 1.92 -24.69 -6.79
CA LEU A 256 2.36 -23.86 -5.66
C LEU A 256 3.53 -24.41 -4.83
N ARG A 257 4.72 -23.92 -5.13
CA ARG A 257 5.89 -24.13 -4.27
C ARG A 257 5.67 -23.43 -2.92
N LYS A 258 5.94 -24.12 -1.82
CA LYS A 258 5.72 -23.64 -0.45
C LYS A 258 6.46 -22.32 -0.20
N VAL A 259 5.71 -21.24 0.03
CA VAL A 259 6.25 -19.95 0.45
C VAL A 259 6.35 -19.94 1.97
N VAL A 260 7.39 -20.57 2.48
CA VAL A 260 7.53 -20.91 3.91
C VAL A 260 7.67 -19.67 4.81
N THR A 261 8.12 -18.53 4.30
CA THR A 261 8.50 -17.35 5.12
C THR A 261 7.35 -16.39 5.40
N ILE A 262 6.22 -16.51 4.71
CA ILE A 262 5.10 -15.56 4.86
C ILE A 262 4.44 -15.74 6.23
N LYS A 263 4.41 -14.64 6.98
CA LYS A 263 3.74 -14.51 8.29
C LYS A 263 2.41 -13.76 8.21
N HIS A 264 2.32 -12.81 7.28
CA HIS A 264 1.12 -11.99 7.08
C HIS A 264 0.65 -12.14 5.64
N LEU A 265 -0.59 -12.61 5.47
CA LEU A 265 -1.24 -12.73 4.17
C LEU A 265 -2.52 -11.91 4.15
N GLU A 266 -2.62 -11.01 3.19
CA GLU A 266 -3.82 -10.20 2.94
C GLU A 266 -4.34 -10.48 1.53
N LEU A 267 -5.56 -11.02 1.45
CA LEU A 267 -6.25 -11.32 0.20
C LEU A 267 -7.49 -10.41 0.09
N LYS A 268 -7.46 -9.48 -0.85
CA LYS A 268 -8.59 -8.59 -1.16
C LYS A 268 -9.21 -9.00 -2.48
N SER A 269 -10.53 -9.02 -2.53
CA SER A 269 -11.26 -9.51 -3.69
C SER A 269 -12.25 -8.51 -4.24
N ASP A 270 -12.31 -8.47 -5.58
CA ASP A 270 -13.46 -7.93 -6.29
C ASP A 270 -14.30 -9.03 -6.99
N ASP A 271 -13.73 -9.98 -7.74
CA ASP A 271 -14.54 -10.93 -8.51
C ASP A 271 -13.94 -12.35 -8.67
N TYR A 272 -12.73 -12.64 -8.19
CA TYR A 272 -12.05 -13.91 -8.51
C TYR A 272 -11.54 -14.71 -7.31
N LEU A 273 -11.55 -14.13 -6.11
CA LEU A 273 -11.20 -14.89 -4.92
C LEU A 273 -12.28 -15.94 -4.69
N CYS A 274 -11.91 -17.21 -4.62
CA CYS A 274 -12.78 -18.31 -4.25
C CYS A 274 -12.22 -19.02 -3.00
N TRP A 275 -13.09 -19.78 -2.33
CA TRP A 275 -12.69 -20.48 -1.12
C TRP A 275 -11.55 -21.46 -1.37
N GLU A 276 -11.57 -22.17 -2.50
CA GLU A 276 -10.52 -23.09 -2.89
C GLU A 276 -9.15 -22.40 -3.00
N SER A 277 -9.07 -21.24 -3.67
CA SER A 277 -7.81 -20.52 -3.78
C SER A 277 -7.29 -20.00 -2.43
N ILE A 278 -8.18 -19.57 -1.51
CA ILE A 278 -7.77 -19.21 -0.15
C ILE A 278 -7.08 -20.39 0.54
N PHE A 279 -7.64 -21.59 0.46
CA PHE A 279 -7.04 -22.76 1.09
C PHE A 279 -5.73 -23.21 0.42
N GLN A 280 -5.60 -23.05 -0.90
CA GLN A 280 -4.33 -23.27 -1.58
C GLN A 280 -3.22 -22.34 -1.07
N TYR A 281 -3.54 -21.05 -0.77
CA TYR A 281 -2.60 -20.14 -0.12
C TYR A 281 -2.25 -20.60 1.30
N LEU A 282 -3.24 -21.01 2.10
CA LEU A 282 -3.01 -21.49 3.45
C LEU A 282 -2.11 -22.73 3.48
N GLU A 283 -2.28 -23.67 2.53
CA GLU A 283 -1.44 -24.85 2.38
C GLU A 283 0.00 -24.50 2.00
N SER A 284 0.18 -23.46 1.18
CA SER A 284 1.48 -22.99 0.71
C SER A 284 2.26 -22.20 1.77
N CYS A 285 1.56 -21.51 2.69
CA CYS A 285 2.15 -20.60 3.68
C CYS A 285 2.21 -21.26 5.07
N SER A 286 3.12 -22.21 5.27
CA SER A 286 3.19 -22.99 6.53
C SER A 286 3.49 -22.18 7.79
N GLN A 287 4.16 -21.02 7.70
CA GLN A 287 4.48 -20.14 8.83
C GLN A 287 3.49 -18.96 9.00
N LEU A 288 2.34 -19.02 8.35
CA LEU A 288 1.35 -17.95 8.41
C LEU A 288 0.82 -17.74 9.84
N GLU A 289 0.96 -16.52 10.33
CA GLU A 289 0.49 -16.10 11.66
C GLU A 289 -0.77 -15.23 11.59
N HIS A 290 -0.89 -14.43 10.54
CA HIS A 290 -1.94 -13.44 10.40
C HIS A 290 -2.56 -13.51 9.00
N LEU A 291 -3.87 -13.76 8.96
CA LEU A 291 -4.65 -13.81 7.74
C LEU A 291 -5.66 -12.68 7.70
N THR A 292 -5.66 -11.89 6.64
CA THR A 292 -6.72 -10.94 6.33
C THR A 292 -7.34 -11.33 5.00
N ILE A 293 -8.64 -11.57 4.98
CA ILE A 293 -9.38 -11.90 3.76
C ILE A 293 -10.62 -11.04 3.64
N GLU A 294 -10.89 -10.60 2.43
CA GLU A 294 -12.17 -10.03 2.05
C GLU A 294 -13.08 -11.16 1.54
N LYS A 295 -14.38 -11.10 1.87
CA LYS A 295 -15.34 -12.12 1.45
C LYS A 295 -15.28 -12.36 -0.07
N PRO A 296 -15.14 -13.61 -0.55
CA PRO A 296 -15.32 -13.97 -1.95
C PRO A 296 -16.74 -13.62 -2.43
N ARG A 297 -16.88 -13.08 -3.65
CA ARG A 297 -18.20 -12.62 -4.13
C ARG A 297 -19.11 -13.74 -4.61
N GLU A 298 -18.57 -14.69 -5.34
CA GLU A 298 -19.35 -15.77 -5.97
C GLU A 298 -18.58 -17.08 -5.91
N SER A 299 -18.67 -17.80 -4.81
CA SER A 299 -18.16 -19.17 -4.76
C SER A 299 -18.89 -19.97 -3.71
N ASP A 300 -19.35 -21.16 -4.09
CA ASP A 300 -19.89 -22.13 -3.13
C ASP A 300 -18.77 -22.60 -2.20
N TRP A 301 -19.10 -22.73 -0.92
CA TRP A 301 -18.19 -23.33 0.04
C TRP A 301 -17.96 -24.80 -0.27
N ILE A 302 -16.69 -25.16 -0.40
CA ILE A 302 -16.22 -26.55 -0.48
C ILE A 302 -15.30 -26.78 0.71
N GLU A 303 -15.65 -27.74 1.54
CA GLU A 303 -14.82 -28.07 2.71
C GLU A 303 -13.48 -28.69 2.25
N PRO A 304 -12.34 -28.15 2.72
CA PRO A 304 -11.03 -28.66 2.36
C PRO A 304 -10.85 -30.13 2.83
N GLN A 305 -10.18 -30.94 2.01
CA GLN A 305 -9.90 -32.35 2.35
C GLN A 305 -8.85 -32.49 3.45
N THR A 306 -7.94 -31.51 3.58
CA THR A 306 -6.86 -31.49 4.56
C THR A 306 -6.85 -30.18 5.30
N VAL A 307 -6.47 -30.21 6.58
CA VAL A 307 -6.28 -28.99 7.36
C VAL A 307 -4.89 -28.43 7.09
N PRO A 308 -4.77 -27.18 6.59
CA PRO A 308 -3.46 -26.57 6.34
C PRO A 308 -2.57 -26.52 7.59
N THR A 309 -1.28 -26.83 7.44
CA THR A 309 -0.32 -26.88 8.56
C THR A 309 -0.24 -25.58 9.35
N CYS A 310 -0.38 -24.43 8.69
CA CYS A 310 -0.39 -23.13 9.37
C CYS A 310 -1.52 -22.99 10.38
N MET A 311 -2.70 -23.58 10.12
CA MET A 311 -3.84 -23.53 11.04
C MET A 311 -3.58 -24.30 12.32
N LEU A 312 -2.86 -25.41 12.23
CA LEU A 312 -2.51 -26.27 13.38
C LEU A 312 -1.43 -25.62 14.25
N MET A 313 -0.44 -24.95 13.63
CA MET A 313 0.81 -24.59 14.32
C MET A 313 1.00 -23.07 14.53
N ASN A 314 0.52 -22.22 13.63
CA ASN A 314 1.03 -20.84 13.57
C ASN A 314 -0.06 -19.76 13.48
N LEU A 315 -1.23 -20.05 12.93
CA LEU A 315 -2.25 -19.02 12.63
C LEU A 315 -2.89 -18.46 13.90
N LYS A 316 -2.51 -17.24 14.26
CA LYS A 316 -2.91 -16.55 15.50
C LYS A 316 -4.13 -15.64 15.32
N THR A 317 -4.24 -14.99 14.17
CA THR A 317 -5.32 -14.01 13.94
C THR A 317 -5.91 -14.15 12.56
N ILE A 318 -7.22 -14.00 12.48
CA ILE A 318 -7.97 -13.90 11.23
C ILE A 318 -8.76 -12.60 11.25
N LYS A 319 -8.69 -11.84 10.17
CA LYS A 319 -9.57 -10.71 9.90
C LYS A 319 -10.39 -11.02 8.67
N PHE A 320 -11.71 -11.13 8.83
CA PHE A 320 -12.65 -11.40 7.77
C PHE A 320 -13.46 -10.13 7.47
N GLU A 321 -13.25 -9.57 6.28
CA GLU A 321 -13.83 -8.30 5.87
C GLU A 321 -15.01 -8.49 4.92
N ASN A 322 -15.95 -7.54 4.94
CA ASN A 322 -17.14 -7.50 4.10
C ASN A 322 -18.06 -8.73 4.25
N CYS A 323 -18.09 -9.33 5.45
CA CYS A 323 -18.98 -10.45 5.78
C CYS A 323 -20.45 -10.07 5.54
N MET A 324 -21.20 -10.92 4.88
CA MET A 324 -22.64 -10.74 4.58
C MET A 324 -23.54 -11.63 5.45
N GLY A 325 -22.96 -12.52 6.25
CA GLY A 325 -23.68 -13.49 7.08
C GLY A 325 -24.41 -14.55 6.25
N GLU A 326 -23.91 -14.85 5.06
CA GLU A 326 -24.44 -15.89 4.19
C GLU A 326 -23.95 -17.27 4.62
N LYS A 327 -24.55 -18.32 4.04
CA LYS A 327 -24.23 -19.70 4.39
C LYS A 327 -22.74 -20.02 4.30
N ASP A 328 -22.08 -19.55 3.24
CA ASP A 328 -20.67 -19.83 2.98
C ASP A 328 -19.76 -19.10 3.96
N ASP A 329 -20.11 -17.84 4.33
CA ASP A 329 -19.40 -17.09 5.37
C ASP A 329 -19.38 -17.85 6.69
N ILE A 330 -20.55 -18.38 7.04
CA ILE A 330 -20.73 -19.15 8.27
C ILE A 330 -19.94 -20.43 8.24
N GLN A 331 -20.00 -21.19 7.14
CA GLN A 331 -19.28 -22.45 6.97
C GLN A 331 -17.77 -22.24 7.05
N PHE A 332 -17.26 -21.20 6.39
CA PHE A 332 -15.86 -20.82 6.51
C PHE A 332 -15.45 -20.51 7.96
N LEU A 333 -16.21 -19.65 8.64
CA LEU A 333 -15.90 -19.26 10.02
C LEU A 333 -16.00 -20.44 10.99
N GLU A 334 -17.00 -21.32 10.82
CA GLU A 334 -17.13 -22.55 11.60
C GLU A 334 -15.96 -23.51 11.37
N TYR A 335 -15.52 -23.65 10.11
CA TYR A 335 -14.34 -24.45 9.77
C TYR A 335 -13.06 -23.90 10.42
N MET A 336 -12.83 -22.58 10.34
CA MET A 336 -11.67 -21.95 10.95
C MET A 336 -11.64 -22.09 12.47
N LEU A 337 -12.80 -21.93 13.15
CA LEU A 337 -12.92 -22.13 14.59
C LEU A 337 -12.72 -23.58 15.00
N GLY A 338 -13.19 -24.51 14.18
CA GLY A 338 -13.14 -25.96 14.46
C GLY A 338 -11.77 -26.60 14.20
N ASN A 339 -10.90 -25.98 13.39
CA ASN A 339 -9.65 -26.58 12.95
C ASN A 339 -8.39 -25.80 13.30
N ALA A 340 -8.48 -24.50 13.68
CA ALA A 340 -7.30 -23.70 13.99
C ALA A 340 -6.95 -23.81 15.49
N GLU A 341 -5.89 -24.59 15.81
CA GLU A 341 -5.54 -24.96 17.19
C GLU A 341 -4.93 -23.80 18.01
N VAL A 342 -4.19 -22.90 17.35
CA VAL A 342 -3.45 -21.81 18.02
C VAL A 342 -4.09 -20.42 17.81
N LEU A 343 -5.29 -20.40 17.26
CA LEU A 343 -6.01 -19.18 16.92
C LEU A 343 -6.39 -18.40 18.19
N LYS A 344 -6.02 -17.12 18.24
CA LYS A 344 -6.25 -16.22 19.36
C LYS A 344 -7.41 -15.26 19.13
N ARG A 345 -7.61 -14.84 17.87
CA ARG A 345 -8.61 -13.82 17.55
C ARG A 345 -9.15 -13.97 16.13
N ILE A 346 -10.46 -13.88 16.00
CA ILE A 346 -11.15 -13.62 14.74
C ILE A 346 -11.81 -12.24 14.81
N THR A 347 -11.49 -11.37 13.87
CA THR A 347 -12.16 -10.07 13.72
C THR A 347 -13.03 -10.11 12.49
N ILE A 348 -14.33 -9.86 12.64
CA ILE A 348 -15.32 -9.90 11.57
C ILE A 348 -15.83 -8.48 11.34
N THR A 349 -15.70 -7.98 10.12
CA THR A 349 -16.27 -6.70 9.70
C THR A 349 -17.44 -6.98 8.75
N CYS A 350 -18.66 -6.67 9.17
CA CYS A 350 -19.83 -6.87 8.35
C CYS A 350 -20.05 -5.72 7.36
N LYS A 351 -20.68 -6.03 6.23
CA LYS A 351 -21.09 -5.01 5.27
C LYS A 351 -22.21 -4.17 5.91
N SER A 352 -22.13 -2.84 5.77
CA SER A 352 -23.12 -1.91 6.35
C SER A 352 -24.56 -2.24 5.92
N GLY A 353 -25.50 -2.13 6.87
CA GLY A 353 -26.93 -2.35 6.63
C GLY A 353 -27.46 -3.77 6.91
N LEU A 354 -26.65 -4.68 7.47
CA LEU A 354 -27.02 -6.08 7.72
C LEU A 354 -27.15 -6.43 9.22
N MET A 355 -27.63 -5.52 10.06
CA MET A 355 -27.64 -5.67 11.54
C MET A 355 -28.33 -6.96 12.01
N GLU A 356 -29.42 -7.38 11.39
CA GLU A 356 -30.13 -8.61 11.78
C GLU A 356 -29.32 -9.87 11.46
N LYS A 357 -28.69 -9.92 10.29
CA LYS A 357 -27.79 -11.02 9.89
C LYS A 357 -26.54 -11.07 10.76
N GLU A 358 -26.01 -9.91 11.16
CA GLU A 358 -24.86 -9.80 12.07
C GLU A 358 -25.19 -10.41 13.45
N LEU A 359 -26.36 -10.12 14.00
CA LEU A 359 -26.83 -10.71 15.27
C LEU A 359 -27.01 -12.22 15.17
N GLN A 360 -27.61 -12.72 14.07
CA GLN A 360 -27.77 -14.15 13.82
C GLN A 360 -26.43 -14.85 13.69
N LEU A 361 -25.50 -14.27 12.94
CA LEU A 361 -24.12 -14.76 12.80
C LEU A 361 -23.42 -14.81 14.15
N CYS A 362 -23.48 -13.73 14.93
CA CYS A 362 -22.90 -13.66 16.27
C CYS A 362 -23.45 -14.78 17.18
N ALA A 363 -24.78 -14.93 17.25
CA ALA A 363 -25.42 -15.95 18.05
C ALA A 363 -25.03 -17.39 17.64
N ARG A 364 -24.80 -17.62 16.35
CA ARG A 364 -24.37 -18.92 15.82
C ARG A 364 -22.90 -19.20 16.14
N LEU A 365 -22.00 -18.25 15.90
CA LEU A 365 -20.57 -18.40 16.16
C LEU A 365 -20.24 -18.52 17.65
N LEU A 366 -21.04 -17.93 18.53
CA LEU A 366 -20.90 -18.09 19.99
C LEU A 366 -21.20 -19.53 20.45
N LYS A 367 -22.02 -20.28 19.71
CA LYS A 367 -22.36 -21.69 19.99
C LYS A 367 -21.45 -22.67 19.26
N CYS A 368 -20.62 -22.20 18.33
CA CYS A 368 -19.73 -23.04 17.55
C CYS A 368 -18.63 -23.64 18.45
N PRO A 369 -18.35 -24.95 18.36
CA PRO A 369 -17.23 -25.56 19.06
C PRO A 369 -15.90 -24.94 18.54
N ARG A 370 -14.99 -24.71 19.47
CA ARG A 370 -13.68 -24.12 19.17
C ARG A 370 -12.58 -25.06 19.57
N THR A 371 -11.67 -25.34 18.66
CA THR A 371 -10.46 -26.11 18.97
C THR A 371 -9.52 -25.28 19.85
N SER A 372 -9.35 -23.99 19.53
CA SER A 372 -8.63 -23.05 20.40
C SER A 372 -9.56 -22.49 21.47
N LYS A 373 -9.34 -22.87 22.75
CA LYS A 373 -10.17 -22.48 23.89
C LYS A 373 -10.16 -20.97 24.19
N TYR A 374 -9.13 -20.27 23.75
CA TYR A 374 -8.91 -18.84 24.06
C TYR A 374 -9.19 -17.91 22.86
N CYS A 375 -9.83 -18.43 21.81
CA CYS A 375 -10.13 -17.64 20.62
C CYS A 375 -11.22 -16.60 20.92
N GLU A 376 -10.87 -15.33 20.80
CA GLU A 376 -11.81 -14.20 20.88
C GLU A 376 -12.44 -13.95 19.52
N ILE A 377 -13.74 -13.69 19.49
CA ILE A 377 -14.47 -13.27 18.29
C ILE A 377 -14.88 -11.80 18.48
N ASN A 378 -14.38 -10.92 17.62
CA ASN A 378 -14.65 -9.51 17.64
C ASN A 378 -15.44 -9.10 16.40
N PHE A 379 -16.59 -8.44 16.60
CA PHE A 379 -17.36 -7.82 15.54
C PHE A 379 -17.07 -6.33 15.48
N VAL A 380 -16.70 -5.82 14.30
CA VAL A 380 -16.44 -4.41 14.05
C VAL A 380 -17.50 -3.89 13.09
N GLY A 381 -18.50 -3.19 13.63
CA GLY A 381 -19.55 -2.55 12.83
C GLY A 381 -19.04 -1.23 12.22
N LYS A 382 -19.35 -0.99 10.94
CA LYS A 382 -19.06 0.32 10.27
C LYS A 382 -20.10 1.40 10.62
N SER A 383 -20.90 1.25 11.69
CA SER A 383 -22.11 2.05 11.90
C SER A 383 -21.94 3.31 12.73
N PHE A 384 -20.75 3.81 13.06
CA PHE A 384 -20.64 5.00 13.90
C PHE A 384 -19.79 6.17 13.38
N ASP A 385 -19.19 6.09 12.19
CA ASP A 385 -18.31 7.18 11.70
C ASP A 385 -18.94 8.13 10.66
N SER A 386 -20.26 8.13 10.50
CA SER A 386 -20.93 9.03 9.52
C SER A 386 -21.88 10.06 10.14
N ALA A 387 -21.65 10.47 11.39
CA ALA A 387 -22.48 11.49 12.06
C ALA A 387 -21.66 12.65 12.64
N THR A 388 -20.60 13.11 11.94
CA THR A 388 -20.03 14.45 12.16
C THR A 388 -19.26 14.86 10.90
N SER A 389 -19.95 15.52 10.00
CA SER A 389 -19.34 16.42 9.02
C SER A 389 -20.17 17.69 8.95
#